data_3d4c1decae5880aa254a425c4cd6486a
#
_entry.id   3d4c1decae5880aa254a425c4cd6486a
#
_cell.length_a   1.000
_cell.length_b   1.000
_cell.length_c   1.000
_cell.angle_alpha   90.00
_cell.angle_beta   90.00
_cell.angle_gamma   90.00
#
_symmetry.space_group_name_H-M   'P 1'
#
loop_
_entity.id
_entity.type
_entity.pdbx_description
1 polymer ?
#
loop_
_entity_poly.entity_id
_entity_poly.type
_entity_poly.pdbx_seq_one_letter_code
_entity_poly.pdbx_strand_id
1 'polypeptide(L)'
;DHRVQFKKLAEENEKQKEDIAVFKSMALEACLEVQKTEQENIGILLDEEYAESSLHAASDHDIWIGRPIEKAGVFPLELTEEPDIGSRLANWPVNHCVKVLAPLRNDDPKDIYEHQVKLLSQLAQACRLTNHELLLEIITKRNDKASSPEQILSLMRKLYEENIYPDWWKLEPI
;
A
#
# COMPACT_ATOMS: atom_id res chain seq x y z
N ASP A 1 -4.90 5.03 2.19
CA ASP A 1 -3.62 5.73 2.11
C ASP A 1 -3.80 7.10 1.43
N HIS A 2 -3.76 7.22 0.11
CA HIS A 2 -3.98 8.48 -0.64
C HIS A 2 -3.03 9.64 -0.27
N ARG A 3 -1.79 9.37 0.14
CA ARG A 3 -0.81 10.40 0.56
C ARG A 3 -0.66 11.55 -0.44
N VAL A 4 -0.54 11.23 -1.73
CA VAL A 4 -0.39 12.24 -2.80
C VAL A 4 -1.62 13.13 -2.90
N GLN A 5 -2.82 12.54 -2.84
CA GLN A 5 -4.08 13.26 -2.94
C GLN A 5 -4.31 14.17 -1.72
N PHE A 6 -4.03 13.68 -0.50
CA PHE A 6 -4.16 14.49 0.70
C PHE A 6 -3.16 15.64 0.73
N LYS A 7 -1.91 15.39 0.31
CA LYS A 7 -0.91 16.46 0.18
C LYS A 7 -1.40 17.56 -0.77
N LYS A 8 -1.86 17.18 -1.96
CA LYS A 8 -2.38 18.11 -2.95
C LYS A 8 -3.59 18.90 -2.42
N LEU A 9 -4.55 18.23 -1.79
CA LEU A 9 -5.71 18.86 -1.17
C LEU A 9 -5.32 19.85 -0.06
N ALA A 10 -4.35 19.51 0.76
CA ALA A 10 -3.85 20.40 1.81
C ALA A 10 -3.22 21.66 1.19
N GLU A 11 -2.35 21.49 0.19
CA GLU A 11 -1.74 22.61 -0.53
C GLU A 11 -2.78 23.55 -1.18
N GLU A 12 -3.79 22.98 -1.85
CA GLU A 12 -4.88 23.72 -2.50
C GLU A 12 -5.78 24.50 -1.51
N ASN A 13 -5.84 24.05 -0.26
CA ASN A 13 -6.67 24.66 0.79
C ASN A 13 -5.85 25.37 1.88
N GLU A 14 -4.59 25.67 1.64
CA GLU A 14 -3.67 26.34 2.58
C GLU A 14 -3.58 25.62 3.94
N LYS A 15 -3.66 24.27 3.92
CA LYS A 15 -3.56 23.39 5.08
C LYS A 15 -2.15 22.86 5.28
N GLN A 16 -1.83 22.49 6.51
CA GLN A 16 -0.53 21.96 6.89
C GLN A 16 -0.53 20.42 6.97
N LYS A 17 0.65 19.84 7.13
CA LYS A 17 0.83 18.39 7.33
C LYS A 17 0.04 17.88 8.55
N GLU A 18 0.00 18.67 9.59
CA GLU A 18 -0.72 18.41 10.83
C GLU A 18 -2.23 18.25 10.64
N ASP A 19 -2.82 19.02 9.71
CA ASP A 19 -4.24 18.89 9.35
C ASP A 19 -4.55 17.53 8.71
N ILE A 20 -3.62 16.98 7.94
CA ILE A 20 -3.76 15.64 7.36
C ILE A 20 -3.72 14.57 8.48
N ALA A 21 -2.82 14.73 9.45
CA ALA A 21 -2.73 13.84 10.60
C ALA A 21 -4.03 13.84 11.43
N VAL A 22 -4.59 15.02 11.68
CA VAL A 22 -5.88 15.16 12.38
C VAL A 22 -7.00 14.45 11.60
N PHE A 23 -7.09 14.67 10.29
CA PHE A 23 -8.08 13.98 9.46
C PHE A 23 -7.95 12.46 9.53
N LYS A 24 -6.73 11.92 9.51
CA LYS A 24 -6.49 10.48 9.62
C LYS A 24 -6.82 9.94 11.01
N SER A 25 -6.62 10.72 12.07
CA SER A 25 -7.07 10.36 13.41
C SER A 25 -8.60 10.26 13.47
N MET A 26 -9.31 11.23 12.92
CA MET A 26 -10.78 11.18 12.84
C MET A 26 -11.28 9.97 12.04
N ALA A 27 -10.59 9.61 10.95
CA ALA A 27 -10.91 8.42 10.18
C ALA A 27 -10.73 7.12 11.00
N LEU A 28 -9.67 7.03 11.80
CA LEU A 28 -9.46 5.92 12.71
C LEU A 28 -10.58 5.85 13.77
N GLU A 29 -10.92 6.98 14.41
CA GLU A 29 -12.00 7.05 15.40
C GLU A 29 -13.32 6.56 14.81
N ALA A 30 -13.66 6.99 13.59
CA ALA A 30 -14.86 6.53 12.90
C ALA A 30 -14.83 5.02 12.61
N CYS A 31 -13.69 4.47 12.18
CA CYS A 31 -13.54 3.02 11.99
C CYS A 31 -13.77 2.25 13.30
N LEU A 32 -13.19 2.72 14.40
CA LEU A 32 -13.35 2.07 15.71
C LEU A 32 -14.78 2.16 16.25
N GLU A 33 -15.49 3.26 15.97
CA GLU A 33 -16.90 3.40 16.31
C GLU A 33 -17.78 2.42 15.51
N VAL A 34 -17.58 2.32 14.21
CA VAL A 34 -18.32 1.37 13.36
C VAL A 34 -18.04 -0.06 13.79
N GLN A 35 -16.78 -0.42 14.08
CA GLN A 35 -16.44 -1.75 14.59
C GLN A 35 -17.22 -2.11 15.87
N LYS A 36 -17.38 -1.16 16.79
CA LYS A 36 -18.10 -1.38 18.06
C LYS A 36 -19.61 -1.53 17.84
N THR A 37 -20.18 -0.75 16.92
CA THR A 37 -21.64 -0.70 16.70
C THR A 37 -22.13 -1.83 15.81
N GLU A 38 -21.42 -2.13 14.73
CA GLU A 38 -21.83 -3.09 13.72
C GLU A 38 -21.25 -4.50 13.95
N GLN A 39 -20.24 -4.63 14.83
CA GLN A 39 -19.53 -5.88 15.10
C GLN A 39 -18.93 -6.51 13.83
N GLU A 40 -18.53 -5.68 12.87
CA GLU A 40 -17.94 -6.11 11.62
C GLU A 40 -16.41 -6.07 11.66
N ASN A 41 -15.78 -6.93 10.84
CA ASN A 41 -14.34 -6.87 10.62
C ASN A 41 -14.02 -5.66 9.76
N ILE A 42 -13.30 -4.70 10.33
CA ILE A 42 -12.91 -3.46 9.69
C ILE A 42 -11.41 -3.41 9.52
N GLY A 43 -10.97 -2.77 8.42
CA GLY A 43 -9.57 -2.50 8.16
C GLY A 43 -9.35 -1.05 7.77
N ILE A 44 -8.13 -0.57 8.01
CA ILE A 44 -7.71 0.77 7.64
C ILE A 44 -6.32 0.77 7.01
N LEU A 45 -6.09 1.64 6.02
CA LEU A 45 -4.75 1.89 5.46
C LEU A 45 -4.17 3.14 6.11
N LEU A 46 -3.11 2.98 6.89
CA LEU A 46 -2.40 4.07 7.58
C LEU A 46 -0.92 4.06 7.20
N ASP A 47 -0.39 5.26 6.92
CA ASP A 47 1.02 5.47 6.60
C ASP A 47 1.78 6.14 7.76
N GLU A 48 3.10 6.02 7.76
CA GLU A 48 3.96 6.65 8.75
C GLU A 48 4.14 8.16 8.52
N GLU A 49 4.00 8.61 7.26
CA GLU A 49 4.34 9.99 6.89
C GLU A 49 3.38 11.02 7.52
N TYR A 50 2.08 10.69 7.52
CA TYR A 50 1.02 11.59 8.00
C TYR A 50 0.16 11.00 9.12
N ALA A 51 0.36 9.74 9.50
CA ALA A 51 -0.52 9.04 10.42
C ALA A 51 0.22 8.20 11.45
N GLU A 52 1.46 8.53 11.78
CA GLU A 52 2.28 7.74 12.71
C GLU A 52 1.57 7.53 14.06
N SER A 53 1.03 8.59 14.65
CA SER A 53 0.27 8.50 15.92
C SER A 53 -0.99 7.65 15.79
N SER A 54 -1.72 7.79 14.69
CA SER A 54 -2.90 6.97 14.39
C SER A 54 -2.54 5.50 14.14
N LEU A 55 -1.39 5.24 13.51
CA LEU A 55 -0.88 3.89 13.30
C LEU A 55 -0.56 3.20 14.64
N HIS A 56 0.09 3.90 15.57
CA HIS A 56 0.35 3.38 16.91
C HIS A 56 -0.95 3.14 17.67
N ALA A 57 -1.89 4.10 17.66
CA ALA A 57 -3.18 3.94 18.32
C ALA A 57 -3.99 2.77 17.74
N ALA A 58 -3.98 2.62 16.40
CA ALA A 58 -4.67 1.52 15.73
C ALA A 58 -4.12 0.14 16.13
N SER A 59 -2.82 0.04 16.40
CA SER A 59 -2.15 -1.21 16.80
C SER A 59 -2.65 -1.78 18.15
N ASP A 60 -3.28 -0.96 18.97
CA ASP A 60 -3.88 -1.36 20.26
C ASP A 60 -5.30 -1.94 20.09
N HIS A 61 -5.83 -1.98 18.87
CA HIS A 61 -7.17 -2.45 18.56
C HIS A 61 -7.14 -3.68 17.65
N ASP A 62 -8.20 -4.48 17.72
CA ASP A 62 -8.40 -5.65 16.85
C ASP A 62 -9.02 -5.22 15.50
N ILE A 63 -8.22 -4.49 14.72
CA ILE A 63 -8.57 -4.08 13.34
C ILE A 63 -7.46 -4.47 12.38
N TRP A 64 -7.83 -4.76 11.13
CA TRP A 64 -6.84 -5.03 10.09
C TRP A 64 -6.15 -3.73 9.67
N ILE A 65 -4.82 -3.70 9.67
CA ILE A 65 -4.02 -2.52 9.34
C ILE A 65 -3.17 -2.81 8.12
N GLY A 66 -3.45 -2.10 7.02
CA GLY A 66 -2.56 -2.07 5.86
C GLY A 66 -1.58 -0.90 5.95
N ARG A 67 -0.28 -1.20 5.89
CA ARG A 67 0.80 -0.22 6.04
C ARG A 67 1.61 -0.12 4.76
N PRO A 68 1.59 1.03 4.06
CA PRO A 68 2.31 1.19 2.80
C PRO A 68 3.82 1.25 2.99
N ILE A 69 4.55 0.60 2.08
CA ILE A 69 6.02 0.53 2.09
C ILE A 69 6.64 1.27 0.90
N GLU A 70 5.86 1.60 -0.12
CA GLU A 70 6.33 2.34 -1.28
C GLU A 70 6.47 3.84 -1.03
N LYS A 71 7.35 4.49 -1.78
CA LYS A 71 7.37 5.96 -1.91
C LYS A 71 6.14 6.41 -2.70
N ALA A 72 5.33 7.27 -2.10
CA ALA A 72 4.09 7.72 -2.71
C ALA A 72 4.32 8.58 -3.96
N GLY A 73 3.63 8.25 -5.05
CA GLY A 73 3.64 9.05 -6.28
C GLY A 73 4.92 8.94 -7.12
N VAL A 74 5.78 7.98 -6.85
CA VAL A 74 7.04 7.76 -7.59
C VAL A 74 6.84 6.68 -8.66
N PHE A 75 7.41 6.94 -9.85
CA PHE A 75 7.50 5.99 -10.95
C PHE A 75 8.92 6.01 -11.54
N PRO A 76 9.55 4.85 -11.78
CA PRO A 76 9.12 3.49 -11.41
C PRO A 76 8.94 3.30 -9.90
N LEU A 77 8.37 2.15 -9.49
CA LEU A 77 8.23 1.78 -8.09
C LEU A 77 9.55 1.94 -7.34
N GLU A 78 9.51 2.68 -6.25
CA GLU A 78 10.56 2.74 -5.24
C GLU A 78 9.97 2.42 -3.86
N LEU A 79 10.73 1.74 -3.02
CA LEU A 79 10.37 1.56 -1.63
C LEU A 79 10.91 2.71 -0.78
N THR A 80 10.27 2.99 0.34
CA THR A 80 10.75 3.97 1.31
C THR A 80 12.11 3.55 1.87
N GLU A 81 12.95 4.55 2.17
CA GLU A 81 14.38 4.40 2.44
C GLU A 81 14.69 3.38 3.53
N GLU A 82 15.20 2.24 3.10
CA GLU A 82 15.91 1.28 3.96
C GLU A 82 16.74 0.37 3.05
N PRO A 83 17.99 0.12 3.37
CA PRO A 83 18.85 -0.73 2.54
C PRO A 83 18.43 -2.20 2.59
N ASP A 84 17.64 -2.60 3.60
CA ASP A 84 17.18 -3.97 3.82
C ASP A 84 15.70 -4.03 4.21
N ILE A 85 14.90 -4.49 3.27
CA ILE A 85 13.44 -4.67 3.44
C ILE A 85 13.15 -5.62 4.61
N GLY A 86 13.90 -6.70 4.74
CA GLY A 86 13.71 -7.70 5.78
C GLY A 86 13.89 -7.13 7.19
N SER A 87 14.96 -6.37 7.40
CA SER A 87 15.22 -5.69 8.68
C SER A 87 14.12 -4.67 9.02
N ARG A 88 13.60 -3.96 8.02
CA ARG A 88 12.50 -3.03 8.23
C ARG A 88 11.23 -3.77 8.68
N LEU A 89 10.83 -4.81 7.95
CA LEU A 89 9.62 -5.56 8.29
C LEU A 89 9.73 -6.28 9.63
N ALA A 90 10.92 -6.73 10.02
CA ALA A 90 11.15 -7.33 11.34
C ALA A 90 10.84 -6.38 12.52
N ASN A 91 10.82 -5.07 12.29
CA ASN A 91 10.45 -4.05 13.27
C ASN A 91 8.95 -3.69 13.23
N TRP A 92 8.18 -4.24 12.29
CA TRP A 92 6.74 -4.00 12.23
C TRP A 92 5.97 -5.05 13.05
N PRO A 93 4.84 -4.70 13.64
CA PRO A 93 3.94 -5.71 14.21
C PRO A 93 3.49 -6.70 13.12
N VAL A 94 3.58 -7.97 13.43
CA VAL A 94 3.32 -9.08 12.48
C VAL A 94 1.87 -9.11 11.96
N ASN A 95 0.94 -8.52 12.71
CA ASN A 95 -0.46 -8.35 12.32
C ASN A 95 -0.71 -7.14 11.40
N HIS A 96 0.32 -6.36 11.06
CA HIS A 96 0.20 -5.34 10.03
C HIS A 96 0.42 -5.97 8.65
N CYS A 97 -0.54 -5.78 7.75
CA CYS A 97 -0.37 -6.16 6.35
C CYS A 97 0.53 -5.17 5.62
N VAL A 98 1.55 -5.67 4.95
CA VAL A 98 2.44 -4.84 4.13
C VAL A 98 1.73 -4.49 2.83
N LYS A 99 1.43 -3.22 2.61
CA LYS A 99 0.80 -2.75 1.38
C LYS A 99 1.86 -2.16 0.46
N VAL A 100 1.81 -2.52 -0.83
CA VAL A 100 2.61 -1.87 -1.87
C VAL A 100 1.73 -1.51 -3.07
N LEU A 101 1.88 -0.28 -3.57
CA LEU A 101 1.29 0.17 -4.83
C LEU A 101 2.37 0.09 -5.91
N ALA A 102 2.12 -0.74 -6.92
CA ALA A 102 2.98 -0.90 -8.08
C ALA A 102 2.34 -0.28 -9.34
N PRO A 103 2.92 0.81 -9.89
CA PRO A 103 2.50 1.36 -11.17
C PRO A 103 3.08 0.50 -12.29
N LEU A 104 2.46 -0.63 -12.60
CA LEU A 104 2.98 -1.69 -13.46
C LEU A 104 2.07 -1.98 -14.65
N ARG A 105 2.65 -2.05 -15.84
CA ARG A 105 1.94 -2.34 -17.09
C ARG A 105 2.67 -3.40 -17.93
N ASN A 106 1.91 -4.15 -18.75
CA ASN A 106 2.47 -5.12 -19.67
C ASN A 106 3.30 -4.48 -20.80
N ASP A 107 3.06 -3.20 -21.12
CA ASP A 107 3.71 -2.41 -22.15
C ASP A 107 4.78 -1.46 -21.61
N ASP A 108 5.17 -1.60 -20.35
CA ASP A 108 6.32 -0.87 -19.79
C ASP A 108 7.62 -1.26 -20.51
N PRO A 109 8.60 -0.34 -20.66
CA PRO A 109 9.95 -0.68 -21.07
C PRO A 109 10.49 -1.86 -20.27
N LYS A 110 11.16 -2.78 -20.96
CA LYS A 110 11.58 -4.05 -20.35
C LYS A 110 12.43 -3.88 -19.08
N ASP A 111 13.35 -2.94 -19.10
CA ASP A 111 14.22 -2.61 -17.96
C ASP A 111 13.44 -2.09 -16.75
N ILE A 112 12.45 -1.24 -16.98
CA ILE A 112 11.55 -0.72 -15.95
C ILE A 112 10.67 -1.85 -15.38
N TYR A 113 10.09 -2.67 -16.24
CA TYR A 113 9.27 -3.80 -15.83
C TYR A 113 10.08 -4.79 -14.98
N GLU A 114 11.24 -5.23 -15.45
CA GLU A 114 12.12 -6.16 -14.75
C GLU A 114 12.61 -5.60 -13.41
N HIS A 115 12.92 -4.30 -13.34
CA HIS A 115 13.29 -3.64 -12.10
C HIS A 115 12.16 -3.71 -11.06
N GLN A 116 10.94 -3.34 -11.44
CA GLN A 116 9.79 -3.35 -10.54
C GLN A 116 9.43 -4.77 -10.09
N VAL A 117 9.43 -5.74 -11.00
CA VAL A 117 9.18 -7.16 -10.68
C VAL A 117 10.22 -7.71 -9.72
N LYS A 118 11.51 -7.40 -9.92
CA LYS A 118 12.58 -7.79 -8.99
C LYS A 118 12.33 -7.22 -7.60
N LEU A 119 11.95 -5.95 -7.51
CA LEU A 119 11.68 -5.29 -6.22
C LEU A 119 10.47 -5.91 -5.51
N LEU A 120 9.40 -6.21 -6.25
CA LEU A 120 8.21 -6.90 -5.73
C LEU A 120 8.53 -8.34 -5.28
N SER A 121 9.39 -9.05 -6.00
CA SER A 121 9.83 -10.39 -5.61
C SER A 121 10.63 -10.37 -4.30
N GLN A 122 11.53 -9.40 -4.14
CA GLN A 122 12.27 -9.20 -2.89
C GLN A 122 11.32 -8.87 -1.72
N LEU A 123 10.34 -7.99 -1.95
CA LEU A 123 9.33 -7.65 -0.95
C LEU A 123 8.49 -8.86 -0.55
N ALA A 124 7.97 -9.61 -1.53
CA ALA A 124 7.18 -10.81 -1.26
C ALA A 124 7.98 -11.88 -0.48
N GLN A 125 9.28 -12.02 -0.78
CA GLN A 125 10.16 -12.90 -0.01
C GLN A 125 10.34 -12.39 1.43
N ALA A 126 10.56 -11.09 1.61
CA ALA A 126 10.71 -10.49 2.95
C ALA A 126 9.44 -10.67 3.79
N CYS A 127 8.25 -10.43 3.21
CA CYS A 127 6.97 -10.67 3.88
C CYS A 127 6.84 -12.13 4.37
N ARG A 128 7.16 -13.11 3.50
CA ARG A 128 7.15 -14.53 3.89
C ARG A 128 8.11 -14.85 5.04
N LEU A 129 9.31 -14.28 5.02
CA LEU A 129 10.32 -14.53 6.06
C LEU A 129 9.97 -13.88 7.40
N THR A 130 9.20 -12.80 7.38
CA THR A 130 8.78 -12.06 8.59
C THR A 130 7.33 -12.37 9.00
N ASN A 131 6.65 -13.30 8.32
CA ASN A 131 5.26 -13.70 8.54
C ASN A 131 4.24 -12.54 8.42
N HIS A 132 4.52 -11.56 7.55
CA HIS A 132 3.56 -10.52 7.20
C HIS A 132 2.73 -10.91 5.99
N GLU A 133 1.47 -10.54 5.99
CA GLU A 133 0.64 -10.54 4.77
C GLU A 133 1.12 -9.44 3.80
N LEU A 134 0.98 -9.71 2.51
CA LEU A 134 1.26 -8.77 1.43
C LEU A 134 -0.01 -8.38 0.70
N LEU A 135 -0.35 -7.10 0.68
CA LEU A 135 -1.37 -6.51 -0.19
C LEU A 135 -0.68 -5.82 -1.37
N LEU A 136 -0.86 -6.36 -2.56
CA LEU A 136 -0.34 -5.76 -3.80
C LEU A 136 -1.45 -5.00 -4.53
N GLU A 137 -1.26 -3.69 -4.61
CA GLU A 137 -2.10 -2.81 -5.42
C GLU A 137 -1.43 -2.57 -6.78
N ILE A 138 -2.12 -2.91 -7.87
CA ILE A 138 -1.65 -2.63 -9.22
C ILE A 138 -2.41 -1.44 -9.78
N ILE A 139 -1.66 -0.41 -10.21
CA ILE A 139 -2.18 0.73 -10.93
C ILE A 139 -1.66 0.68 -12.38
N THR A 140 -2.56 0.45 -13.31
CA THR A 140 -2.25 0.35 -14.73
C THR A 140 -2.60 1.63 -15.50
N LYS A 141 -3.42 2.51 -14.91
CA LYS A 141 -3.85 3.74 -15.55
C LYS A 141 -2.68 4.70 -15.71
N ARG A 142 -2.43 5.10 -16.96
CA ARG A 142 -1.39 6.08 -17.30
C ARG A 142 -1.89 6.95 -18.45
N ASN A 143 -1.75 8.27 -18.37
CA ASN A 143 -2.21 9.23 -19.39
C ASN A 143 -3.68 8.98 -19.79
N ASP A 144 -4.57 8.81 -18.81
CA ASP A 144 -6.01 8.52 -18.97
C ASP A 144 -6.35 7.20 -19.71
N LYS A 145 -5.36 6.34 -19.94
CA LYS A 145 -5.56 5.00 -20.49
C LYS A 145 -5.49 3.97 -19.37
N ALA A 146 -6.61 3.33 -19.08
CA ALA A 146 -6.67 2.15 -18.22
C ALA A 146 -6.34 0.89 -19.02
N SER A 147 -5.82 -0.14 -18.36
CA SER A 147 -5.70 -1.48 -18.98
C SER A 147 -7.06 -2.18 -18.98
N SER A 148 -7.26 -3.06 -19.97
CA SER A 148 -8.43 -3.93 -19.97
C SER A 148 -8.35 -5.00 -18.87
N PRO A 149 -9.49 -5.62 -18.48
CA PRO A 149 -9.49 -6.73 -17.53
C PRO A 149 -8.53 -7.85 -17.90
N GLU A 150 -8.45 -8.19 -19.21
CA GLU A 150 -7.55 -9.24 -19.71
C GLU A 150 -6.08 -8.87 -19.53
N GLN A 151 -5.74 -7.59 -19.71
CA GLN A 151 -4.38 -7.10 -19.47
C GLN A 151 -3.99 -7.17 -18.00
N ILE A 152 -4.92 -6.83 -17.09
CA ILE A 152 -4.73 -6.95 -15.65
C ILE A 152 -4.52 -8.42 -15.25
N LEU A 153 -5.39 -9.32 -15.73
CA LEU A 153 -5.26 -10.76 -15.48
C LEU A 153 -3.95 -11.33 -16.04
N SER A 154 -3.53 -10.89 -17.22
CA SER A 154 -2.25 -11.28 -17.80
C SER A 154 -1.08 -10.82 -16.91
N LEU A 155 -1.16 -9.61 -16.37
CA LEU A 155 -0.14 -9.08 -15.46
C LEU A 155 -0.06 -9.88 -14.16
N MET A 156 -1.21 -10.18 -13.55
CA MET A 156 -1.27 -11.02 -12.34
C MET A 156 -0.66 -12.41 -12.58
N ARG A 157 -0.95 -13.05 -13.73
CA ARG A 157 -0.34 -14.34 -14.07
C ARG A 157 1.18 -14.26 -14.18
N LYS A 158 1.70 -13.23 -14.86
CA LYS A 158 3.16 -13.01 -14.95
C LYS A 158 3.80 -12.85 -13.56
N LEU A 159 3.15 -12.13 -12.64
CA LEU A 159 3.65 -11.98 -11.28
C LEU A 159 3.67 -13.32 -10.53
N TYR A 160 2.68 -14.18 -10.72
CA TYR A 160 2.70 -15.55 -10.18
C TYR A 160 3.82 -16.40 -10.78
N GLU A 161 4.12 -16.26 -12.08
CA GLU A 161 5.25 -16.94 -12.75
C GLU A 161 6.60 -16.51 -12.15
N GLU A 162 6.68 -15.29 -11.63
CA GLU A 162 7.84 -14.74 -10.90
C GLU A 162 7.82 -15.06 -9.38
N ASN A 163 6.96 -15.99 -8.94
CA ASN A 163 6.78 -16.38 -7.53
C ASN A 163 6.34 -15.23 -6.60
N ILE A 164 5.63 -14.25 -7.12
CA ILE A 164 5.03 -13.16 -6.36
C ILE A 164 3.57 -13.54 -6.08
N TYR A 165 3.30 -14.01 -4.85
CA TYR A 165 1.98 -14.47 -4.39
C TYR A 165 1.53 -13.56 -3.25
N PRO A 166 0.84 -12.45 -3.55
CA PRO A 166 0.27 -11.61 -2.49
C PRO A 166 -0.92 -12.30 -1.84
N ASP A 167 -1.15 -12.03 -0.56
CA ASP A 167 -2.32 -12.51 0.17
C ASP A 167 -3.57 -11.74 -0.24
N TRP A 168 -3.39 -10.45 -0.63
CA TRP A 168 -4.46 -9.55 -1.04
C TRP A 168 -4.12 -8.85 -2.34
N TRP A 169 -5.11 -8.77 -3.22
CA TRP A 169 -5.06 -7.93 -4.42
C TRP A 169 -5.94 -6.70 -4.26
N LYS A 170 -5.38 -5.53 -4.57
CA LYS A 170 -6.16 -4.31 -4.76
C LYS A 170 -6.05 -3.88 -6.22
N LEU A 171 -7.17 -3.88 -6.92
CA LEU A 171 -7.24 -3.61 -8.36
C LEU A 171 -8.04 -2.34 -8.62
N GLU A 172 -7.74 -1.69 -9.77
CA GLU A 172 -8.55 -0.57 -10.24
C GLU A 172 -9.97 -1.06 -10.59
N PRO A 173 -11.00 -0.26 -10.32
CA PRO A 173 -12.35 -0.57 -10.78
C PRO A 173 -12.39 -0.60 -12.31
N ILE A 174 -13.11 -1.55 -12.88
CA ILE A 174 -13.28 -1.80 -14.31
C ILE A 174 -14.51 -1.07 -14.80
#